data_607eed4660929f317c861de27ab8dc44
#
_entry.id   607eed4660929f317c861de27ab8dc44
#
_cell.length_a   1.000
_cell.length_b   1.000
_cell.length_c   1.000
_cell.angle_alpha   90.00
_cell.angle_beta   90.00
_cell.angle_gamma   90.00
#
_symmetry.space_group_name_H-M   'P 1'
#
loop_
_entity.id
_entity.type
_entity.pdbx_description
1 polymer ?
#
loop_
_entity_poly.entity_id
_entity_poly.type
_entity_poly.pdbx_seq_one_letter_code
_entity_poly.pdbx_strand_id
1 'polypeptide(L)'
;MYFSILQLPFLIYPVFGNFDFTGYTMVSKIAGAALLLAIMSNFALADCFDRAGSYYSIDPDYLRAISWQESRFNNAAINGKSAGGTTDYCMMQINSRTLADLRREYPSLNKDKLYSSPCLCIHVGAMLLRRNFNKYGLSWLAVGMYNAGMSNKQTSIQNRYNYAMLINDHYKKIKAGIIQRPHIE
;
A
#
# COMPACT_ATOMS: atom_id res chain seq x y z
N MET A 1 -52.54 10.78 3.28
CA MET A 1 -52.28 10.84 4.72
C MET A 1 -51.23 11.90 4.94
N TYR A 2 -51.70 13.04 5.48
CA TYR A 2 -50.85 14.22 5.74
C TYR A 2 -50.17 14.05 7.10
N PHE A 3 -48.87 14.34 7.19
CA PHE A 3 -48.19 14.56 8.47
C PHE A 3 -47.64 15.96 8.53
N SER A 4 -48.14 16.67 9.53
CA SER A 4 -47.92 18.08 9.83
C SER A 4 -46.51 18.36 10.28
N ILE A 5 -45.99 19.51 9.83
CA ILE A 5 -44.76 20.15 10.26
C ILE A 5 -45.07 20.90 11.58
N LEU A 6 -44.38 20.57 12.67
CA LEU A 6 -44.41 21.32 13.95
C LEU A 6 -43.32 22.40 13.90
N GLN A 7 -43.77 23.64 13.80
CA GLN A 7 -42.97 24.84 14.08
C GLN A 7 -42.81 25.05 15.58
N LEU A 8 -41.57 25.22 16.06
CA LEU A 8 -41.25 25.71 17.38
C LEU A 8 -40.81 27.19 17.30
N PRO A 9 -41.27 28.07 18.21
CA PRO A 9 -41.01 29.50 18.14
C PRO A 9 -39.66 29.89 18.70
N PHE A 10 -39.00 30.84 18.01
CA PHE A 10 -37.81 31.55 18.45
C PHE A 10 -38.14 32.41 19.66
N LEU A 11 -37.46 32.19 20.77
CA LEU A 11 -37.39 33.11 21.91
C LEU A 11 -36.08 33.90 21.81
N ILE A 12 -36.20 35.17 21.44
CA ILE A 12 -35.12 36.15 21.42
C ILE A 12 -35.02 36.74 22.83
N TYR A 13 -33.88 36.60 23.50
CA TYR A 13 -33.50 37.41 24.66
C TYR A 13 -32.28 38.28 24.32
N PRO A 14 -32.36 39.59 24.41
CA PRO A 14 -31.20 40.47 24.36
C PRO A 14 -30.59 40.62 25.75
N VAL A 15 -29.40 40.08 25.95
CA VAL A 15 -28.57 40.50 27.11
C VAL A 15 -27.40 41.31 26.57
N PHE A 16 -27.53 42.63 26.65
CA PHE A 16 -26.41 43.55 26.49
C PHE A 16 -25.56 43.49 27.77
N GLY A 17 -24.43 42.83 27.70
CA GLY A 17 -23.35 42.96 28.68
C GLY A 17 -22.13 43.57 27.96
N ASN A 18 -21.68 44.74 28.44
CA ASN A 18 -20.44 45.35 27.97
C ASN A 18 -19.27 44.45 28.34
N PHE A 19 -18.66 43.83 27.34
CA PHE A 19 -17.39 43.13 27.50
C PHE A 19 -16.27 44.00 26.92
N ASP A 20 -15.31 44.38 27.77
CA ASP A 20 -14.08 45.07 27.38
C ASP A 20 -13.21 44.17 26.47
N PHE A 21 -13.00 44.63 25.26
CA PHE A 21 -12.37 43.88 24.15
C PHE A 21 -10.84 44.01 24.08
N THR A 22 -10.12 44.42 25.12
CA THR A 22 -8.68 44.72 25.02
C THR A 22 -7.73 43.58 25.37
N GLY A 23 -8.21 42.42 25.88
CA GLY A 23 -7.35 41.32 26.31
C GLY A 23 -7.33 40.06 25.40
N TYR A 24 -8.29 39.91 24.46
CA TYR A 24 -8.49 38.62 23.76
C TYR A 24 -7.78 38.46 22.42
N THR A 25 -7.15 39.51 21.90
CA THR A 25 -6.62 39.46 20.51
C THR A 25 -5.22 38.82 20.39
N MET A 26 -4.44 38.71 21.47
CA MET A 26 -3.11 38.06 21.39
C MET A 26 -3.16 36.54 21.59
N VAL A 27 -4.00 36.06 22.52
CA VAL A 27 -4.07 34.62 22.83
C VAL A 27 -4.71 33.82 21.70
N SER A 28 -5.70 34.40 21.00
CA SER A 28 -6.38 33.73 19.88
C SER A 28 -5.48 33.55 18.64
N LYS A 29 -4.56 34.49 18.41
CA LYS A 29 -3.61 34.39 17.27
C LYS A 29 -2.53 33.31 17.49
N ILE A 30 -2.09 33.14 18.74
CA ILE A 30 -1.10 32.10 19.11
C ILE A 30 -1.75 30.73 19.10
N ALA A 31 -2.98 30.58 19.58
CA ALA A 31 -3.71 29.32 19.55
C ALA A 31 -4.02 28.86 18.10
N GLY A 32 -4.38 29.81 17.23
CA GLY A 32 -4.61 29.51 15.79
C GLY A 32 -3.34 29.08 15.04
N ALA A 33 -2.20 29.73 15.32
CA ALA A 33 -0.92 29.38 14.72
C ALA A 33 -0.39 28.01 15.22
N ALA A 34 -0.56 27.70 16.50
CA ALA A 34 -0.18 26.42 17.08
C ALA A 34 -1.04 25.26 16.54
N LEU A 35 -2.33 25.48 16.30
CA LEU A 35 -3.22 24.50 15.71
C LEU A 35 -2.89 24.24 14.24
N LEU A 36 -2.53 25.26 13.46
CA LEU A 36 -2.10 25.12 12.07
C LEU A 36 -0.75 24.39 11.96
N LEU A 37 0.20 24.63 12.85
CA LEU A 37 1.48 23.92 12.92
C LEU A 37 1.29 22.44 13.31
N ALA A 38 0.35 22.11 14.19
CA ALA A 38 0.04 20.73 14.58
C ALA A 38 -0.60 19.91 13.43
N ILE A 39 -1.30 20.54 12.49
CA ILE A 39 -1.89 19.90 11.33
C ILE A 39 -0.81 19.60 10.25
N MET A 40 0.23 20.45 10.18
CA MET A 40 1.33 20.27 9.20
C MET A 40 2.31 19.13 9.55
N SER A 41 2.33 18.67 10.80
CA SER A 41 3.33 17.68 11.26
C SER A 41 3.00 16.22 10.92
N ASN A 42 1.89 15.92 10.24
CA ASN A 42 1.48 14.55 9.90
C ASN A 42 1.51 14.20 8.40
N PHE A 43 2.12 15.02 7.56
CA PHE A 43 2.46 14.58 6.20
C PHE A 43 3.74 13.73 6.24
N ALA A 44 3.64 12.53 6.83
CA ALA A 44 4.61 11.50 6.49
C ALA A 44 4.51 11.28 4.99
N LEU A 45 5.57 11.60 4.24
CA LEU A 45 5.62 11.33 2.81
C LEU A 45 5.36 9.84 2.62
N ALA A 46 4.29 9.52 1.89
CA ALA A 46 3.93 8.15 1.62
C ALA A 46 5.10 7.47 0.89
N ASP A 47 5.58 6.37 1.43
CA ASP A 47 6.65 5.60 0.81
C ASP A 47 6.18 4.90 -0.48
N CYS A 48 7.09 4.23 -1.19
CA CYS A 48 6.76 3.56 -2.45
C CYS A 48 5.73 2.44 -2.29
N PHE A 49 5.69 1.74 -1.15
CA PHE A 49 4.67 0.72 -0.88
C PHE A 49 3.30 1.35 -0.71
N ASP A 50 3.21 2.48 0.02
CA ASP A 50 1.95 3.18 0.25
C ASP A 50 1.43 3.78 -1.07
N ARG A 51 2.30 4.38 -1.89
CA ARG A 51 1.93 4.91 -3.21
C ARG A 51 1.45 3.80 -4.15
N ALA A 52 2.18 2.69 -4.23
CA ALA A 52 1.78 1.55 -5.05
C ALA A 52 0.49 0.90 -4.55
N GLY A 53 0.34 0.74 -3.23
CA GLY A 53 -0.86 0.22 -2.60
C GLY A 53 -2.07 1.07 -2.92
N SER A 54 -1.96 2.40 -2.77
CA SER A 54 -3.02 3.35 -3.13
C SER A 54 -3.38 3.27 -4.62
N TYR A 55 -2.38 3.30 -5.51
CA TYR A 55 -2.59 3.28 -6.96
C TYR A 55 -3.29 2.01 -7.44
N TYR A 56 -2.91 0.85 -6.89
CA TYR A 56 -3.49 -0.44 -7.27
C TYR A 56 -4.63 -0.89 -6.37
N SER A 57 -5.07 -0.07 -5.41
CA SER A 57 -6.10 -0.42 -4.41
C SER A 57 -5.78 -1.74 -3.68
N ILE A 58 -4.56 -1.85 -3.17
CA ILE A 58 -4.02 -2.99 -2.40
C ILE A 58 -3.54 -2.44 -1.06
N ASP A 59 -3.88 -3.12 0.05
CA ASP A 59 -3.25 -2.77 1.34
C ASP A 59 -1.72 -2.87 1.19
N PRO A 60 -0.95 -1.77 1.42
CA PRO A 60 0.48 -1.76 1.20
C PRO A 60 1.24 -2.80 2.03
N ASP A 61 0.69 -3.24 3.16
CA ASP A 61 1.32 -4.27 3.97
C ASP A 61 1.28 -5.67 3.32
N TYR A 62 0.38 -5.93 2.35
CA TYR A 62 0.49 -7.11 1.49
C TYR A 62 1.72 -7.03 0.58
N LEU A 63 1.98 -5.86 0.01
CA LEU A 63 3.16 -5.65 -0.84
C LEU A 63 4.46 -5.77 -0.02
N ARG A 64 4.46 -5.23 1.20
CA ARG A 64 5.57 -5.37 2.15
C ARG A 64 5.77 -6.84 2.55
N ALA A 65 4.69 -7.59 2.82
CA ALA A 65 4.78 -9.01 3.16
C ALA A 65 5.37 -9.85 2.01
N ILE A 66 4.98 -9.57 0.78
CA ILE A 66 5.56 -10.21 -0.42
C ILE A 66 7.05 -9.83 -0.53
N SER A 67 7.40 -8.54 -0.49
CA SER A 67 8.79 -8.09 -0.58
C SER A 67 9.67 -8.68 0.52
N TRP A 68 9.14 -8.81 1.73
CA TRP A 68 9.84 -9.49 2.84
C TRP A 68 10.06 -10.97 2.53
N GLN A 69 9.06 -11.68 2.03
CA GLN A 69 9.19 -13.09 1.66
C GLN A 69 10.20 -13.28 0.54
N GLU A 70 10.15 -12.44 -0.49
CA GLU A 70 10.95 -12.59 -1.69
C GLU A 70 12.43 -12.24 -1.48
N SER A 71 12.73 -11.20 -0.70
CA SER A 71 14.10 -10.67 -0.63
C SER A 71 14.51 -10.04 0.69
N ARG A 72 13.66 -10.00 1.70
CA ARG A 72 13.87 -9.20 2.92
C ARG A 72 14.06 -7.71 2.61
N PHE A 73 13.29 -7.18 1.65
CA PHE A 73 13.35 -5.81 1.16
C PHE A 73 14.65 -5.45 0.41
N ASN A 74 15.43 -6.42 -0.04
CA ASN A 74 16.68 -6.16 -0.77
C ASN A 74 16.40 -5.91 -2.26
N ASN A 75 16.52 -4.64 -2.72
CA ASN A 75 16.32 -4.32 -4.14
C ASN A 75 17.43 -4.82 -5.06
N ALA A 76 18.59 -5.15 -4.53
CA ALA A 76 19.69 -5.76 -5.30
C ALA A 76 19.60 -7.29 -5.40
N ALA A 77 18.52 -7.90 -4.86
CA ALA A 77 18.38 -9.35 -4.87
C ALA A 77 18.24 -9.90 -6.30
N ILE A 78 19.02 -10.94 -6.57
CA ILE A 78 18.97 -11.73 -7.82
C ILE A 78 18.92 -13.19 -7.42
N ASN A 79 17.83 -13.88 -7.79
CA ASN A 79 17.78 -15.34 -7.74
C ASN A 79 18.00 -15.90 -9.15
N GLY A 80 19.22 -16.38 -9.39
CA GLY A 80 19.58 -17.04 -10.64
C GLY A 80 19.22 -18.52 -10.62
N LYS A 81 18.63 -19.01 -11.73
CA LYS A 81 18.31 -20.42 -11.95
C LYS A 81 17.20 -20.99 -11.06
N SER A 82 16.09 -20.30 -10.92
CA SER A 82 14.84 -20.98 -10.56
C SER A 82 14.58 -22.16 -11.50
N ALA A 83 13.83 -23.15 -11.04
CA ALA A 83 13.47 -24.32 -11.83
C ALA A 83 12.85 -23.87 -13.17
N GLY A 84 13.59 -24.09 -14.28
CA GLY A 84 13.19 -23.64 -15.63
C GLY A 84 14.11 -22.60 -16.27
N GLY A 85 15.29 -22.29 -15.67
CA GLY A 85 16.30 -21.40 -16.28
C GLY A 85 15.93 -19.91 -16.28
N THR A 86 14.99 -19.50 -15.42
CA THR A 86 14.60 -18.10 -15.25
C THR A 86 15.37 -17.43 -14.11
N THR A 87 15.44 -16.11 -14.12
CA THR A 87 16.06 -15.27 -13.08
C THR A 87 15.01 -14.34 -12.53
N ASP A 88 15.01 -14.14 -11.21
CA ASP A 88 14.10 -13.21 -10.52
C ASP A 88 14.87 -11.98 -10.07
N TYR A 89 14.27 -10.80 -10.24
CA TYR A 89 14.93 -9.50 -10.11
C TYR A 89 14.27 -8.63 -9.06
N CYS A 90 15.11 -7.85 -8.38
CA CYS A 90 14.77 -6.81 -7.42
C CYS A 90 14.00 -7.31 -6.18
N MET A 91 13.59 -6.41 -5.29
CA MET A 91 12.98 -6.81 -4.02
C MET A 91 11.66 -7.58 -4.15
N MET A 92 10.95 -7.43 -5.27
CA MET A 92 9.69 -8.11 -5.53
C MET A 92 9.87 -9.40 -6.34
N GLN A 93 11.10 -9.80 -6.66
CA GLN A 93 11.48 -11.01 -7.39
C GLN A 93 10.68 -11.18 -8.70
N ILE A 94 10.75 -10.15 -9.54
CA ILE A 94 10.10 -10.15 -10.86
C ILE A 94 10.82 -11.13 -11.78
N ASN A 95 10.10 -12.19 -12.18
CA ASN A 95 10.67 -13.25 -13.03
C ASN A 95 11.02 -12.75 -14.44
N SER A 96 12.15 -13.20 -14.98
CA SER A 96 12.65 -12.77 -16.29
C SER A 96 11.67 -13.04 -17.45
N ARG A 97 10.88 -14.11 -17.38
CA ARG A 97 9.82 -14.41 -18.36
C ARG A 97 8.67 -13.40 -18.24
N THR A 98 8.22 -13.15 -17.01
CA THR A 98 7.21 -12.13 -16.73
C THR A 98 7.67 -10.74 -17.18
N LEU A 99 8.95 -10.41 -16.94
CA LEU A 99 9.51 -9.14 -17.40
C LEU A 99 9.53 -9.06 -18.95
N ALA A 100 9.85 -10.15 -19.65
CA ALA A 100 9.83 -10.20 -21.11
C ALA A 100 8.39 -10.00 -21.67
N ASP A 101 7.38 -10.57 -21.00
CA ASP A 101 5.98 -10.36 -21.38
C ASP A 101 5.53 -8.92 -21.13
N LEU A 102 5.90 -8.34 -19.99
CA LEU A 102 5.59 -6.94 -19.66
C LEU A 102 6.23 -5.95 -20.64
N ARG A 103 7.39 -6.25 -21.21
CA ARG A 103 8.05 -5.38 -22.19
C ARG A 103 7.27 -5.23 -23.50
N ARG A 104 6.32 -6.11 -23.80
CA ARG A 104 5.42 -5.94 -24.94
C ARG A 104 4.45 -4.77 -24.74
N GLU A 105 4.02 -4.53 -23.49
CA GLU A 105 3.16 -3.41 -23.12
C GLU A 105 3.98 -2.15 -22.73
N TYR A 106 5.13 -2.38 -22.09
CA TYR A 106 6.01 -1.34 -21.53
C TYR A 106 7.43 -1.51 -22.09
N PRO A 107 7.72 -1.12 -23.36
CA PRO A 107 8.98 -1.40 -24.02
C PRO A 107 10.23 -0.87 -23.30
N SER A 108 10.08 0.22 -22.54
CA SER A 108 11.18 0.81 -21.75
C SER A 108 11.48 0.05 -20.46
N LEU A 109 10.64 -0.91 -20.03
CA LEU A 109 10.84 -1.65 -18.79
C LEU A 109 11.96 -2.69 -19.02
N ASN A 110 12.94 -2.72 -18.13
CA ASN A 110 14.04 -3.69 -18.15
C ASN A 110 14.58 -3.95 -16.75
N LYS A 111 15.45 -4.95 -16.61
CA LYS A 111 16.04 -5.35 -15.34
C LYS A 111 16.82 -4.20 -14.66
N ASP A 112 17.56 -3.41 -15.44
CA ASP A 112 18.43 -2.35 -14.89
C ASP A 112 17.58 -1.25 -14.24
N LYS A 113 16.42 -0.92 -14.84
CA LYS A 113 15.43 -0.01 -14.25
C LYS A 113 14.80 -0.56 -12.97
N LEU A 114 14.55 -1.86 -12.88
CA LEU A 114 14.03 -2.48 -11.65
C LEU A 114 15.05 -2.38 -10.52
N TYR A 115 16.35 -2.52 -10.82
CA TYR A 115 17.41 -2.36 -9.82
C TYR A 115 17.67 -0.91 -9.43
N SER A 116 17.67 0.00 -10.40
CA SER A 116 17.94 1.41 -10.14
C SER A 116 16.78 2.14 -9.48
N SER A 117 15.56 1.58 -9.52
CA SER A 117 14.37 2.18 -8.93
C SER A 117 13.57 1.17 -8.08
N PRO A 118 13.79 1.16 -6.76
CA PRO A 118 13.00 0.35 -5.83
C PRO A 118 11.50 0.60 -5.98
N CYS A 119 11.09 1.85 -6.18
CA CYS A 119 9.69 2.20 -6.40
C CYS A 119 9.12 1.56 -7.66
N LEU A 120 9.87 1.53 -8.76
CA LEU A 120 9.42 0.85 -9.98
C LEU A 120 9.28 -0.65 -9.76
N CYS A 121 10.22 -1.28 -9.04
CA CYS A 121 10.13 -2.69 -8.67
C CYS A 121 8.84 -2.98 -7.88
N ILE A 122 8.53 -2.17 -6.86
CA ILE A 122 7.32 -2.28 -6.04
C ILE A 122 6.06 -2.08 -6.90
N HIS A 123 6.03 -1.07 -7.77
CA HIS A 123 4.90 -0.83 -8.68
C HIS A 123 4.65 -2.01 -9.62
N VAL A 124 5.70 -2.60 -10.19
CA VAL A 124 5.56 -3.79 -11.05
C VAL A 124 5.01 -4.97 -10.26
N GLY A 125 5.53 -5.23 -9.05
CA GLY A 125 5.00 -6.27 -8.18
C GLY A 125 3.53 -6.07 -7.81
N ALA A 126 3.16 -4.83 -7.46
CA ALA A 126 1.77 -4.46 -7.16
C ALA A 126 0.84 -4.64 -8.37
N MET A 127 1.30 -4.27 -9.57
CA MET A 127 0.57 -4.48 -10.82
C MET A 127 0.30 -5.98 -11.06
N LEU A 128 1.30 -6.83 -10.87
CA LEU A 128 1.15 -8.28 -11.04
C LEU A 128 0.15 -8.86 -10.02
N LEU A 129 0.23 -8.44 -8.76
CA LEU A 129 -0.72 -8.85 -7.73
C LEU A 129 -2.14 -8.36 -8.07
N ARG A 130 -2.30 -7.12 -8.54
CA ARG A 130 -3.60 -6.59 -8.98
C ARG A 130 -4.19 -7.38 -10.14
N ARG A 131 -3.37 -7.81 -11.13
CA ARG A 131 -3.80 -8.69 -12.22
C ARG A 131 -4.36 -10.02 -11.69
N ASN A 132 -3.72 -10.58 -10.66
CA ASN A 132 -4.23 -11.79 -9.99
C ASN A 132 -5.57 -11.52 -9.30
N PHE A 133 -5.69 -10.41 -8.56
CA PHE A 133 -6.95 -10.05 -7.90
C PHE A 133 -8.09 -9.79 -8.89
N ASN A 134 -7.81 -9.12 -10.01
CA ASN A 134 -8.82 -8.89 -11.04
C ASN A 134 -9.33 -10.18 -11.66
N LYS A 135 -8.48 -11.20 -11.78
CA LYS A 135 -8.83 -12.47 -12.40
C LYS A 135 -9.45 -13.48 -11.43
N TYR A 136 -9.03 -13.50 -10.15
CA TYR A 136 -9.38 -14.53 -9.17
C TYR A 136 -10.04 -13.98 -7.91
N GLY A 137 -10.42 -12.71 -7.93
CA GLY A 137 -10.97 -12.01 -6.77
C GLY A 137 -9.92 -11.68 -5.71
N LEU A 138 -10.33 -10.91 -4.71
CA LEU A 138 -9.51 -10.57 -3.53
C LEU A 138 -9.45 -11.81 -2.61
N SER A 139 -8.50 -12.69 -2.87
CA SER A 139 -8.40 -13.97 -2.19
C SER A 139 -6.94 -14.37 -1.93
N TRP A 140 -6.73 -15.22 -0.94
CA TRP A 140 -5.44 -15.84 -0.68
C TRP A 140 -4.96 -16.71 -1.86
N LEU A 141 -5.88 -17.24 -2.65
CA LEU A 141 -5.55 -17.94 -3.89
C LEU A 141 -4.80 -17.01 -4.86
N ALA A 142 -5.31 -15.79 -5.06
CA ALA A 142 -4.68 -14.80 -5.94
C ALA A 142 -3.31 -14.36 -5.43
N VAL A 143 -3.12 -14.26 -4.10
CA VAL A 143 -1.81 -14.02 -3.47
C VAL A 143 -0.86 -15.19 -3.75
N GLY A 144 -1.32 -16.43 -3.58
CA GLY A 144 -0.52 -17.63 -3.83
C GLY A 144 -0.07 -17.76 -5.31
N MET A 145 -0.88 -17.23 -6.23
CA MET A 145 -0.54 -17.20 -7.67
C MET A 145 0.61 -16.26 -8.02
N TYR A 146 0.97 -15.34 -7.15
CA TYR A 146 2.14 -14.49 -7.34
C TYR A 146 3.41 -15.34 -7.50
N ASN A 147 3.57 -16.36 -6.66
CA ASN A 147 4.72 -17.28 -6.68
C ASN A 147 4.54 -18.46 -7.65
N ALA A 148 3.42 -19.19 -7.55
CA ALA A 148 3.28 -20.50 -8.18
C ALA A 148 2.45 -20.50 -9.48
N GLY A 149 2.01 -19.33 -9.95
CA GLY A 149 1.23 -19.21 -11.19
C GLY A 149 -0.06 -20.04 -11.19
N MET A 150 -0.54 -20.42 -12.37
CA MET A 150 -1.90 -20.97 -12.58
C MET A 150 -1.93 -22.46 -12.90
N SER A 151 -0.82 -23.16 -12.87
CA SER A 151 -0.76 -24.58 -13.18
C SER A 151 -1.70 -25.39 -12.26
N ASN A 152 -2.42 -26.36 -12.86
CA ASN A 152 -3.32 -27.27 -12.11
C ASN A 152 -2.56 -28.52 -11.58
N LYS A 153 -1.24 -28.56 -11.69
CA LYS A 153 -0.46 -29.62 -11.07
C LYS A 153 -0.60 -29.56 -9.54
N GLN A 154 -0.72 -30.69 -8.89
CA GLN A 154 -0.87 -30.78 -7.44
C GLN A 154 0.23 -30.02 -6.69
N THR A 155 1.47 -30.10 -7.16
CA THR A 155 2.61 -29.35 -6.60
C THR A 155 2.42 -27.84 -6.70
N SER A 156 1.87 -27.32 -7.79
CA SER A 156 1.60 -25.88 -7.95
C SER A 156 0.45 -25.43 -7.05
N ILE A 157 -0.58 -26.27 -6.86
CA ILE A 157 -1.68 -26.01 -5.95
C ILE A 157 -1.15 -25.91 -4.50
N GLN A 158 -0.31 -26.88 -4.10
CA GLN A 158 0.29 -26.88 -2.75
C GLN A 158 1.21 -25.68 -2.55
N ASN A 159 2.02 -25.32 -3.55
CA ASN A 159 2.92 -24.17 -3.49
C ASN A 159 2.13 -22.84 -3.34
N ARG A 160 1.00 -22.68 -4.06
CA ARG A 160 0.11 -21.51 -3.88
C ARG A 160 -0.40 -21.42 -2.45
N TYR A 161 -0.87 -22.51 -1.90
CA TYR A 161 -1.37 -22.57 -0.52
C TYR A 161 -0.27 -22.21 0.48
N ASN A 162 0.89 -22.86 0.38
CA ASN A 162 2.02 -22.62 1.28
C ASN A 162 2.50 -21.17 1.20
N TYR A 163 2.63 -20.62 -0.01
CA TYR A 163 3.02 -19.22 -0.19
C TYR A 163 1.99 -18.26 0.40
N ALA A 164 0.71 -18.47 0.14
CA ALA A 164 -0.34 -17.64 0.70
C ALA A 164 -0.33 -17.63 2.24
N MET A 165 -0.08 -18.77 2.87
CA MET A 165 0.05 -18.89 4.33
C MET A 165 1.26 -18.12 4.85
N LEU A 166 2.41 -18.18 4.17
CA LEU A 166 3.61 -17.41 4.52
C LEU A 166 3.37 -15.90 4.42
N ILE A 167 2.71 -15.45 3.33
CA ILE A 167 2.39 -14.02 3.18
C ILE A 167 1.41 -13.55 4.25
N ASN A 168 0.42 -14.36 4.61
CA ASN A 168 -0.51 -14.04 5.70
C ASN A 168 0.23 -13.90 7.06
N ASP A 169 1.18 -14.78 7.35
CA ASP A 169 2.00 -14.70 8.56
C ASP A 169 2.85 -13.43 8.57
N HIS A 170 3.54 -13.12 7.46
CA HIS A 170 4.34 -11.90 7.34
C HIS A 170 3.48 -10.64 7.42
N TYR A 171 2.30 -10.62 6.79
CA TYR A 171 1.35 -9.53 6.89
C TYR A 171 0.95 -9.26 8.35
N LYS A 172 0.59 -10.30 9.10
CA LYS A 172 0.27 -10.17 10.53
C LYS A 172 1.46 -9.65 11.35
N LYS A 173 2.67 -10.12 11.07
CA LYS A 173 3.89 -9.66 11.74
C LYS A 173 4.23 -8.20 11.44
N ILE A 174 3.97 -7.74 10.20
CA ILE A 174 4.11 -6.32 9.82
C ILE A 174 3.07 -5.47 10.55
N LYS A 175 1.81 -5.91 10.58
CA LYS A 175 0.75 -5.20 11.32
C LYS A 175 1.03 -5.09 12.82
N ALA A 176 1.66 -6.11 13.40
CA ALA A 176 2.07 -6.16 14.80
C ALA A 176 3.39 -5.42 15.09
N GLY A 177 4.07 -4.86 14.07
CA GLY A 177 5.37 -4.20 14.23
C GLY A 177 6.55 -5.14 14.49
N ILE A 178 6.36 -6.46 14.39
CA ILE A 178 7.42 -7.46 14.55
C ILE A 178 8.37 -7.43 13.35
N ILE A 179 7.82 -7.30 12.13
CA ILE A 179 8.60 -6.97 10.93
C ILE A 179 8.46 -5.46 10.73
N GLN A 180 9.60 -4.76 10.79
CA GLN A 180 9.63 -3.32 10.60
C GLN A 180 9.27 -2.95 9.16
N ARG A 181 8.45 -1.90 8.99
CA ARG A 181 8.16 -1.33 7.68
C ARG A 181 9.39 -0.57 7.19
N PRO A 182 9.96 -0.91 6.02
CA PRO A 182 11.02 -0.09 5.45
C PRO A 182 10.42 1.21 4.92
N HIS A 183 11.18 2.28 4.97
CA HIS A 183 10.85 3.51 4.24
C HIS A 183 11.60 3.51 2.91
N ILE A 184 10.88 3.40 1.80
CA ILE A 184 11.43 3.34 0.44
C ILE A 184 10.91 4.56 -0.35
N GLU A 185 11.83 5.39 -0.85
CA GLU A 185 11.55 6.59 -1.65
C GLU A 185 11.94 6.42 -3.12
#